data_bd5c3425fc583055bb4264c961cca675
#
_entry.id   bd5c3425fc583055bb4264c961cca675
#
_cell.length_a   1.000
_cell.length_b   1.000
_cell.length_c   1.000
_cell.angle_alpha   90.00
_cell.angle_beta   90.00
_cell.angle_gamma   90.00
#
_symmetry.space_group_name_H-M   'P 1'
#
loop_
_entity.id
_entity.type
_entity.pdbx_description
1 polymer ?
#
loop_
_entity_poly.entity_id
_entity_poly.type
_entity_poly.pdbx_seq_one_letter_code
_entity_poly.pdbx_strand_id
1 'polypeptide(L)'
;MADRADGILAGRGMFGMELGTERVRAVLARLGDPQTRFRAIHVVGTNGKSSTTRFACAALAGCGLKAGAYLSPHITGWHERVLVAEPLADPEPLAPEPFLAALEAAEAAAAA
;
A
#
# COMPACT_ATOMS: atom_id res chain seq x y z
N MET A 1 16.70 6.35 6.12
CA MET A 1 15.40 6.40 5.41
C MET A 1 14.48 5.26 5.85
N ALA A 2 14.90 4.02 5.68
CA ALA A 2 14.14 2.86 6.14
C ALA A 2 13.84 2.90 7.63
N ASP A 3 14.78 3.38 8.44
CA ASP A 3 14.63 3.46 9.88
C ASP A 3 13.45 4.31 10.33
N ARG A 4 13.17 5.40 9.63
CA ARG A 4 12.06 6.26 10.01
C ARG A 4 10.73 5.58 9.70
N ALA A 5 10.61 4.97 8.52
CA ALA A 5 9.40 4.22 8.18
C ALA A 5 9.19 3.05 9.12
N ASP A 6 10.28 2.34 9.43
CA ASP A 6 10.24 1.22 10.38
C ASP A 6 9.78 1.69 11.76
N GLY A 7 10.27 2.82 12.21
CA GLY A 7 9.88 3.40 13.50
C GLY A 7 8.41 3.75 13.56
N ILE A 8 7.88 4.36 12.50
CA ILE A 8 6.46 4.71 12.43
C ILE A 8 5.60 3.45 12.46
N LEU A 9 5.95 2.46 11.65
CA LEU A 9 5.17 1.24 11.55
C LEU A 9 5.26 0.38 12.81
N ALA A 10 6.42 0.31 13.42
CA ALA A 10 6.60 -0.40 14.68
C ALA A 10 5.76 0.23 15.80
N GLY A 11 5.62 1.55 15.80
CA GLY A 11 4.79 2.26 16.76
C GLY A 11 3.30 1.98 16.60
N ARG A 12 2.89 1.42 15.47
CA ARG A 12 1.50 1.01 15.19
C ARG A 12 1.28 -0.47 15.46
N GLY A 13 2.14 -1.08 16.20
CA GLY A 13 2.27 -2.50 16.32
C GLY A 13 1.09 -3.27 16.87
N MET A 14 1.40 -4.46 17.29
CA MET A 14 0.48 -5.55 17.55
C MET A 14 -0.59 -5.32 18.61
N PHE A 15 -0.41 -4.32 19.47
CA PHE A 15 -1.31 -4.11 20.60
C PHE A 15 -2.45 -3.16 20.32
N GLY A 16 -2.48 -2.55 19.13
CA GLY A 16 -3.52 -1.60 18.74
C GLY A 16 -4.57 -2.18 17.80
N MET A 17 -4.67 -3.50 17.73
CA MET A 17 -5.61 -4.10 16.80
C MET A 17 -7.05 -3.85 17.26
N GLU A 18 -7.79 -3.06 16.49
CA GLU A 18 -9.21 -2.87 16.68
C GLU A 18 -9.95 -3.51 15.52
N LEU A 19 -11.05 -4.17 15.84
CA LEU A 19 -11.91 -4.74 14.82
C LEU A 19 -12.82 -3.65 14.27
N GLY A 20 -13.03 -3.67 12.94
CA GLY A 20 -13.88 -2.69 12.27
C GLY A 20 -13.08 -1.73 11.42
N THR A 21 -13.80 -0.87 10.70
CA THR A 21 -13.22 0.01 9.69
C THR A 21 -13.35 1.49 10.03
N GLU A 22 -13.89 1.83 11.18
CA GLU A 22 -14.20 3.22 11.54
C GLU A 22 -12.95 4.08 11.57
N ARG A 23 -11.86 3.59 12.15
CA ARG A 23 -10.60 4.33 12.19
C ARG A 23 -10.01 4.54 10.81
N VAL A 24 -10.01 3.50 10.00
CA VAL A 24 -9.50 3.59 8.63
C VAL A 24 -10.31 4.59 7.82
N ARG A 25 -11.64 4.53 7.94
CA ARG A 25 -12.53 5.47 7.26
C ARG A 25 -12.27 6.90 7.69
N ALA A 26 -12.05 7.13 8.99
CA ALA A 26 -11.75 8.47 9.48
C ALA A 26 -10.45 9.02 8.92
N VAL A 27 -9.41 8.20 8.89
CA VAL A 27 -8.12 8.60 8.30
C VAL A 27 -8.27 8.89 6.80
N LEU A 28 -8.95 8.01 6.09
CA LEU A 28 -9.17 8.18 4.66
C LEU A 28 -9.96 9.46 4.35
N ALA A 29 -10.96 9.77 5.17
CA ALA A 29 -11.74 11.01 5.00
C ALA A 29 -10.84 12.24 5.12
N ARG A 30 -9.91 12.22 6.07
CA ARG A 30 -8.96 13.31 6.26
C ARG A 30 -7.96 13.44 5.11
N LEU A 31 -7.73 12.34 4.38
CA LEU A 31 -6.87 12.32 3.20
C LEU A 31 -7.65 12.62 1.90
N GLY A 32 -8.95 12.91 1.99
CA GLY A 32 -9.77 13.24 0.84
C GLY A 32 -10.41 12.02 0.16
N ASP A 33 -10.56 10.92 0.88
CA ASP A 33 -11.16 9.68 0.38
C ASP A 33 -10.50 9.17 -0.92
N PRO A 34 -9.17 8.96 -0.92
CA PRO A 34 -8.47 8.57 -2.14
C PRO A 34 -8.93 7.23 -2.70
N GLN A 35 -9.49 6.35 -1.86
CA GLN A 35 -9.97 5.03 -2.27
C GLN A 35 -11.15 5.11 -3.24
N THR A 36 -11.82 6.25 -3.34
CA THR A 36 -12.93 6.43 -4.27
C THR A 36 -12.50 6.79 -5.68
N ARG A 37 -11.19 7.03 -5.87
CA ARG A 37 -10.63 7.55 -7.13
C ARG A 37 -10.07 6.47 -8.04
N PHE A 38 -10.12 5.21 -7.62
CA PHE A 38 -9.60 4.11 -8.42
C PHE A 38 -10.45 2.87 -8.22
N ARG A 39 -10.30 1.92 -9.12
CA ARG A 39 -10.89 0.60 -9.00
C ARG A 39 -9.89 -0.34 -8.33
N ALA A 40 -10.39 -1.34 -7.64
CA ALA A 40 -9.53 -2.29 -6.95
C ALA A 40 -9.95 -3.72 -7.22
N ILE A 41 -8.97 -4.60 -7.29
CA ILE A 41 -9.17 -6.05 -7.32
C ILE A 41 -8.64 -6.58 -6.00
N HIS A 42 -9.48 -7.29 -5.26
CA HIS A 42 -9.08 -7.85 -3.97
C HIS A 42 -8.78 -9.33 -4.14
N VAL A 43 -7.52 -9.72 -3.95
CA VAL A 43 -7.06 -11.10 -4.10
C VAL A 43 -6.98 -11.74 -2.72
N VAL A 44 -7.71 -12.82 -2.52
CA VAL A 44 -7.74 -13.55 -1.26
C VAL A 44 -7.37 -15.01 -1.49
N GLY A 45 -6.93 -15.67 -0.44
CA GLY A 45 -6.56 -17.08 -0.51
C GLY A 45 -5.42 -17.41 0.44
N THR A 46 -5.13 -18.69 0.56
CA THR A 46 -4.05 -19.19 1.43
C THR A 46 -2.73 -19.31 0.69
N ASN A 47 -2.77 -19.64 -0.61
CA ASN A 47 -1.57 -19.82 -1.43
C ASN A 47 -1.69 -19.03 -2.73
N GLY A 48 -0.57 -18.51 -3.21
CA GLY A 48 -0.48 -17.88 -4.51
C GLY A 48 -1.09 -16.49 -4.61
N LYS A 49 -1.58 -15.92 -3.52
CA LYS A 49 -2.22 -14.59 -3.59
C LYS A 49 -1.24 -13.48 -3.97
N SER A 50 -0.02 -13.53 -3.46
CA SER A 50 0.99 -12.53 -3.82
C SER A 50 1.41 -12.65 -5.27
N SER A 51 1.60 -13.87 -5.76
CA SER A 51 1.94 -14.11 -7.17
C SER A 51 0.81 -13.64 -8.08
N THR A 52 -0.43 -13.99 -7.74
CA THR A 52 -1.61 -13.56 -8.50
C THR A 52 -1.71 -12.03 -8.54
N THR A 53 -1.47 -11.37 -7.41
CA THR A 53 -1.53 -9.93 -7.33
C THR A 53 -0.46 -9.28 -8.22
N ARG A 54 0.77 -9.82 -8.21
CA ARG A 54 1.84 -9.32 -9.06
C ARG A 54 1.51 -9.49 -10.54
N PHE A 55 0.99 -10.65 -10.93
CA PHE A 55 0.59 -10.89 -12.31
C PHE A 55 -0.56 -9.98 -12.73
N ALA A 56 -1.53 -9.76 -11.86
CA ALA A 56 -2.64 -8.84 -12.16
C ALA A 56 -2.14 -7.42 -12.37
N CYS A 57 -1.22 -6.95 -11.53
CA CYS A 57 -0.63 -5.64 -11.68
C CYS A 57 0.11 -5.50 -13.02
N ALA A 58 0.93 -6.50 -13.36
CA ALA A 58 1.65 -6.51 -14.63
C ALA A 58 0.70 -6.55 -15.83
N ALA A 59 -0.37 -7.34 -15.73
CA ALA A 59 -1.36 -7.45 -16.81
C ALA A 59 -2.09 -6.13 -17.03
N LEU A 60 -2.49 -5.45 -15.95
CA LEU A 60 -3.16 -4.15 -16.06
C LEU A 60 -2.23 -3.11 -16.69
N ALA A 61 -0.96 -3.08 -16.27
CA ALA A 61 0.02 -2.18 -16.87
C ALA A 61 0.25 -2.53 -18.35
N GLY A 62 0.29 -3.82 -18.67
CA GLY A 62 0.42 -4.28 -20.05
C GLY A 62 -0.75 -3.88 -20.94
N CYS A 63 -1.91 -3.61 -20.35
CA CYS A 63 -3.08 -3.10 -21.06
C CYS A 63 -3.09 -1.57 -21.17
N GLY A 64 -2.03 -0.90 -20.74
CA GLY A 64 -1.91 0.55 -20.84
C GLY A 64 -2.50 1.32 -19.67
N LEU A 65 -2.73 0.64 -18.53
CA LEU A 65 -3.24 1.28 -17.34
C LEU A 65 -2.12 1.54 -16.34
N LYS A 66 -2.25 2.62 -15.58
CA LYS A 66 -1.40 2.81 -14.41
C LYS A 66 -1.95 1.90 -13.31
N ALA A 67 -1.11 1.05 -12.76
CA ALA A 67 -1.52 0.04 -11.78
C ALA A 67 -0.68 0.14 -10.52
N GLY A 68 -1.28 -0.28 -9.41
CA GLY A 68 -0.58 -0.42 -8.16
C GLY A 68 -0.99 -1.72 -7.51
N ALA A 69 -0.17 -2.22 -6.61
CA ALA A 69 -0.48 -3.42 -5.86
C ALA A 69 0.05 -3.32 -4.44
N TYR A 70 -0.69 -3.89 -3.51
CA TYR A 70 -0.25 -4.04 -2.13
C TYR A 70 -0.01 -5.52 -1.85
N LEU A 71 1.16 -5.81 -1.31
CA LEU A 71 1.63 -7.17 -1.05
C LEU A 71 2.20 -7.28 0.35
N SER A 72 2.21 -8.49 0.88
CA SER A 72 2.92 -8.82 2.11
C SER A 72 3.36 -10.28 2.05
N PRO A 73 4.43 -10.66 2.75
CA PRO A 73 5.34 -9.80 3.50
C PRO A 73 6.38 -9.12 2.61
N HIS A 74 7.23 -8.27 3.21
CA HIS A 74 8.40 -7.74 2.54
C HIS A 74 9.65 -8.53 2.95
N ILE A 75 10.75 -8.32 2.22
CA ILE A 75 12.03 -8.98 2.51
C ILE A 75 13.00 -7.99 3.16
N THR A 76 13.25 -6.86 2.53
CA THR A 76 14.22 -5.88 3.03
C THR A 76 13.60 -4.60 3.57
N GLY A 77 12.44 -4.19 3.09
CA GLY A 77 11.84 -2.95 3.53
C GLY A 77 10.35 -2.86 3.25
N TRP A 78 9.67 -2.06 4.03
CA TRP A 78 8.23 -1.88 3.95
C TRP A 78 7.76 -1.35 2.59
N HIS A 79 8.59 -0.54 1.91
CA HIS A 79 8.24 0.01 0.60
C HIS A 79 8.03 -1.08 -0.46
N GLU A 80 8.60 -2.27 -0.25
CA GLU A 80 8.41 -3.40 -1.16
C GLU A 80 6.96 -3.90 -1.18
N ARG A 81 6.17 -3.57 -0.17
CA ARG A 81 4.77 -3.99 -0.10
C ARG A 81 3.90 -3.23 -1.08
N VAL A 82 4.39 -2.14 -1.66
CA VAL A 82 3.66 -1.33 -2.62
C VAL A 82 4.39 -1.38 -3.96
N LEU A 83 3.74 -1.96 -4.96
CA LEU A 83 4.22 -1.95 -6.34
C LEU A 83 3.49 -0.86 -7.10
N VAL A 84 4.21 -0.21 -8.00
CA VAL A 84 3.64 0.78 -8.91
C VAL A 84 4.11 0.44 -10.31
N ALA A 85 3.21 0.48 -11.28
CA ALA A 85 3.52 0.28 -12.69
C ALA A 85 2.91 1.41 -13.51
N GLU A 86 3.75 2.14 -14.21
CA GLU A 86 3.29 3.09 -15.22
C GLU A 86 2.72 2.31 -16.41
N PRO A 87 1.85 2.93 -17.23
CA PRO A 87 1.29 2.23 -18.38
C PRO A 87 2.37 1.63 -19.27
N LEU A 88 2.21 0.35 -19.61
CA LEU A 88 3.11 -0.43 -20.47
C LEU A 88 4.50 -0.63 -19.86
N ALA A 89 4.68 -0.40 -18.58
CA ALA A 89 5.95 -0.62 -17.87
C ALA A 89 5.81 -1.78 -16.87
N ASP A 90 6.94 -2.28 -16.41
CA ASP A 90 6.96 -3.35 -15.42
C ASP A 90 6.66 -2.80 -14.02
N PRO A 91 5.95 -3.56 -13.17
CA PRO A 91 5.77 -3.17 -11.78
C PRO A 91 7.09 -3.13 -11.02
N GLU A 92 7.27 -2.09 -10.22
CA GLU A 92 8.44 -1.93 -9.37
C GLU A 92 8.03 -1.50 -7.98
N PRO A 93 8.80 -1.86 -6.93
CA PRO A 93 8.54 -1.35 -5.59
C PRO A 93 8.55 0.17 -5.58
N LEU A 94 7.65 0.75 -4.80
CA LEU A 94 7.64 2.20 -4.59
C LEU A 94 8.97 2.62 -3.95
N ALA A 95 9.56 3.70 -4.42
CA ALA A 95 10.82 4.18 -3.88
C ALA A 95 10.66 4.58 -2.40
N PRO A 96 11.75 4.49 -1.60
CA PRO A 96 11.65 4.80 -0.16
C PRO A 96 11.15 6.22 0.14
N GLU A 97 11.54 7.21 -0.64
CA GLU A 97 11.15 8.60 -0.39
C GLU A 97 9.65 8.84 -0.55
N PRO A 98 9.01 8.49 -1.68
CA PRO A 98 7.56 8.65 -1.78
C PRO A 98 6.81 7.73 -0.82
N PHE A 99 7.34 6.55 -0.50
CA PHE A 99 6.74 5.69 0.51
C PHE A 99 6.71 6.38 1.87
N LEU A 100 7.83 6.96 2.30
CA LEU A 100 7.92 7.68 3.57
C LEU A 100 6.99 8.89 3.59
N ALA A 101 6.94 9.65 2.51
CA ALA A 101 6.07 10.82 2.42
C ALA A 101 4.61 10.43 2.58
N ALA A 102 4.18 9.36 1.93
CA ALA A 102 2.81 8.86 2.06
C ALA A 102 2.51 8.38 3.48
N LEU A 103 3.46 7.68 4.09
CA LEU A 103 3.31 7.18 5.45
C LEU A 103 3.22 8.33 6.46
N GLU A 104 4.02 9.37 6.29
CA GLU A 104 3.96 10.55 7.16
C GLU A 104 2.63 11.29 7.00
N ALA A 105 2.11 11.39 5.78
CA ALA A 105 0.80 11.99 5.54
C ALA A 105 -0.31 11.18 6.22
N ALA A 106 -0.23 9.86 6.14
CA ALA A 106 -1.21 8.98 6.81
C ALA A 106 -1.13 9.11 8.33
N GLU A 107 0.07 9.19 8.87
CA GLU A 107 0.27 9.36 10.32
C GLU A 107 -0.28 10.71 10.80
N ALA A 108 -0.03 11.77 10.06
CA ALA A 108 -0.57 13.08 10.39
C ALA A 108 -2.10 13.08 10.38
N ALA A 109 -2.70 12.41 9.39
CA ALA A 109 -4.16 12.27 9.31
C ALA A 109 -4.70 11.45 10.48
N ALA A 110 -3.98 10.42 10.91
CA ALA A 110 -4.39 9.59 12.04
C ALA A 110 -4.30 10.32 13.38
N ALA A 111 -3.37 11.26 13.50
CA ALA A 111 -3.17 12.03 14.72
C ALA A 111 -4.15 13.20 14.88
N ALA A 112 -4.82 13.57 13.82
CA ALA A 112 -5.73 14.74 13.83
C ALA A 112 -7.02 14.49 14.62
#